data_b0528e5f40a62700b91636961dda0bc6
#
_entry.id   b0528e5f40a62700b91636961dda0bc6
#
_cell.length_a   1.000
_cell.length_b   1.000
_cell.length_c   1.000
_cell.angle_alpha   90.00
_cell.angle_beta   90.00
_cell.angle_gamma   90.00
#
_symmetry.space_group_name_H-M   'P 1'
#
loop_
_entity.id
_entity.type
_entity.pdbx_description
1 polymer ?
#
loop_
_entity_poly.entity_id
_entity_poly.type
_entity_poly.pdbx_seq_one_letter_code
_entity_poly.pdbx_strand_id
1 'polypeptide(L)'
;MDYSVGCDAKGIITFVKAKFIGDTGAYASVGMKVMERCAGHATGAYHVPVVDVESLAVYTNNIPSGAMRGFGVNQVTFGLESCIDDLCDRAGLDRWKFRYDNALTDGGMTATGQVIEGGAGVRATLLAVKDEYDLQKCVGLACGIKNTGIGNGMPEESRVRVTIASSDKVI
;
A
#
# COMPACT_ATOMS: atom_id res chain seq x y z
N MET A 1 -5.02 9.07 -10.48
CA MET A 1 -4.11 9.20 -9.32
C MET A 1 -2.92 10.03 -9.74
N ASP A 2 -2.60 11.05 -8.98
CA ASP A 2 -1.45 11.90 -9.21
C ASP A 2 -0.48 11.71 -8.04
N TYR A 3 0.77 11.40 -8.35
CA TYR A 3 1.85 11.24 -7.38
C TYR A 3 2.99 12.21 -7.66
N SER A 4 3.59 12.71 -6.59
CA SER A 4 4.88 13.40 -6.60
C SER A 4 5.72 12.85 -5.46
N VAL A 5 6.86 12.29 -5.79
CA VAL A 5 7.84 11.78 -4.82
C VAL A 5 9.12 12.56 -4.99
N GLY A 6 9.66 13.06 -3.88
CA GLY A 6 10.95 13.74 -3.87
C GLY A 6 11.96 13.03 -2.99
N CYS A 7 13.24 13.08 -3.40
CA CYS A 7 14.35 12.59 -2.62
C CYS A 7 15.49 13.61 -2.58
N ASP A 8 16.40 13.44 -1.64
CA ASP A 8 17.64 14.19 -1.60
C ASP A 8 18.70 13.65 -2.60
N ALA A 9 19.86 14.27 -2.65
CA ALA A 9 20.96 13.86 -3.53
C ALA A 9 21.52 12.46 -3.21
N LYS A 10 21.18 11.88 -2.06
CA LYS A 10 21.58 10.54 -1.66
C LYS A 10 20.51 9.49 -1.97
N GLY A 11 19.35 9.92 -2.53
CA GLY A 11 18.23 9.04 -2.80
C GLY A 11 17.36 8.74 -1.58
N ILE A 12 17.42 9.56 -0.52
CA ILE A 12 16.54 9.41 0.64
C ILE A 12 15.25 10.21 0.40
N ILE A 13 14.11 9.57 0.53
CA ILE A 13 12.81 10.21 0.32
C ILE A 13 12.61 11.36 1.29
N THR A 14 12.24 12.51 0.77
CA THR A 14 11.98 13.72 1.54
C THR A 14 10.50 14.04 1.66
N PHE A 15 9.72 13.73 0.64
CA PHE A 15 8.27 13.91 0.68
C PHE A 15 7.53 12.98 -0.28
N VAL A 16 6.27 12.77 0.02
CA VAL A 16 5.25 12.21 -0.90
C VAL A 16 4.04 13.11 -0.89
N LYS A 17 3.65 13.58 -2.08
CA LYS A 17 2.37 14.24 -2.29
C LYS A 17 1.53 13.40 -3.24
N ALA A 18 0.25 13.17 -2.88
CA ALA A 18 -0.63 12.36 -3.72
C ALA A 18 -2.06 12.88 -3.72
N LYS A 19 -2.72 12.75 -4.87
CA LYS A 19 -4.15 13.01 -5.02
C LYS A 19 -4.83 11.83 -5.67
N PHE A 20 -5.83 11.31 -4.99
CA PHE A 20 -6.62 10.16 -5.44
C PHE A 20 -8.07 10.57 -5.65
N ILE A 21 -8.63 10.21 -6.79
CA ILE A 21 -10.07 10.35 -7.06
C ILE A 21 -10.58 8.95 -7.41
N GLY A 22 -11.48 8.44 -6.59
CA GLY A 22 -12.12 7.14 -6.77
C GLY A 22 -13.56 7.31 -7.21
N ASP A 23 -13.91 6.68 -8.32
CA ASP A 23 -15.28 6.59 -8.81
C ASP A 23 -16.02 5.50 -8.02
N THR A 24 -17.04 5.89 -7.25
CA THR A 24 -17.86 4.96 -6.49
C THR A 24 -19.09 4.49 -7.24
N GLY A 25 -19.36 5.07 -8.41
CA GLY A 25 -20.58 4.84 -9.15
C GLY A 25 -21.80 5.51 -8.53
N ALA A 26 -22.99 5.04 -8.85
CA ALA A 26 -24.25 5.66 -8.46
C ALA A 26 -24.63 5.49 -6.98
N TYR A 27 -23.99 4.58 -6.27
CA TYR A 27 -24.27 4.29 -4.86
C TYR A 27 -22.98 4.22 -4.04
N ALA A 28 -23.06 4.61 -2.76
CA ALA A 28 -21.91 4.68 -1.87
C ALA A 28 -21.17 3.35 -1.71
N SER A 29 -21.90 2.26 -1.53
CA SER A 29 -21.31 0.97 -1.17
C SER A 29 -20.20 1.15 -0.10
N VAL A 30 -19.01 0.63 -0.36
CA VAL A 30 -17.82 0.81 0.50
C VAL A 30 -16.73 1.64 -0.19
N GLY A 31 -17.05 2.36 -1.26
CA GLY A 31 -16.08 3.14 -2.04
C GLY A 31 -15.31 4.15 -1.20
N MET A 32 -15.98 4.85 -0.28
CA MET A 32 -15.32 5.78 0.65
C MET A 32 -14.26 5.08 1.50
N LYS A 33 -14.54 3.87 2.00
CA LYS A 33 -13.60 3.10 2.82
C LYS A 33 -12.40 2.59 2.02
N VAL A 34 -12.60 2.30 0.73
CA VAL A 34 -11.50 1.99 -0.18
C VAL A 34 -10.58 3.19 -0.35
N MET A 35 -11.16 4.37 -0.54
CA MET A 35 -10.39 5.61 -0.72
C MET A 35 -9.67 6.05 0.57
N GLU A 36 -10.27 5.84 1.73
CA GLU A 36 -9.63 6.02 3.03
C GLU A 36 -8.40 5.09 3.18
N ARG A 37 -8.53 3.84 2.72
CA ARG A 37 -7.43 2.88 2.71
C ARG A 37 -6.32 3.26 1.72
N CYS A 38 -6.68 3.82 0.56
CA CYS A 38 -5.72 4.42 -0.38
C CYS A 38 -4.87 5.47 0.32
N ALA A 39 -5.50 6.43 1.00
CA ALA A 39 -4.80 7.48 1.72
C ALA A 39 -3.85 6.93 2.79
N GLY A 40 -4.32 6.00 3.61
CA GLY A 40 -3.53 5.40 4.69
C GLY A 40 -2.31 4.59 4.23
N HIS A 41 -2.26 4.18 2.96
CA HIS A 41 -1.16 3.40 2.38
C HIS A 41 -0.41 4.16 1.26
N ALA A 42 -0.63 5.46 1.14
CA ALA A 42 -0.06 6.26 0.06
C ALA A 42 1.47 6.30 0.03
N THR A 43 2.12 6.06 1.16
CA THR A 43 3.59 5.99 1.27
C THR A 43 4.15 4.57 1.09
N GLY A 44 3.29 3.59 0.85
CA GLY A 44 3.72 2.20 0.68
C GLY A 44 4.56 1.67 1.85
N ALA A 45 5.59 0.94 1.52
CA ALA A 45 6.49 0.29 2.47
C ALA A 45 7.69 1.17 2.89
N TYR A 46 7.57 2.50 2.73
CA TYR A 46 8.70 3.42 2.92
C TYR A 46 8.50 4.38 4.08
N HIS A 47 9.63 4.79 4.66
CA HIS A 47 9.67 5.91 5.59
C HIS A 47 9.63 7.22 4.82
N VAL A 48 8.61 8.05 5.08
CA VAL A 48 8.41 9.34 4.41
C VAL A 48 8.20 10.42 5.47
N PRO A 49 9.11 11.38 5.60
CA PRO A 49 9.03 12.39 6.66
C PRO A 49 7.95 13.45 6.43
N VAL A 50 7.62 13.76 5.18
CA VAL A 50 6.58 14.75 4.85
C VAL A 50 5.57 14.14 3.91
N VAL A 51 4.30 14.15 4.31
CA VAL A 51 3.20 13.51 3.58
C VAL A 51 2.05 14.50 3.40
N ASP A 52 1.61 14.67 2.15
CA ASP A 52 0.42 15.46 1.78
C ASP A 52 -0.46 14.61 0.86
N VAL A 53 -1.57 14.10 1.39
CA VAL A 53 -2.46 13.18 0.65
C VAL A 53 -3.89 13.65 0.69
N GLU A 54 -4.45 13.85 -0.48
CA GLU A 54 -5.89 14.09 -0.70
C GLU A 54 -6.52 12.85 -1.34
N SER A 55 -7.59 12.32 -0.76
CA SER A 55 -8.31 11.17 -1.29
C SER A 55 -9.81 11.42 -1.31
N LEU A 56 -10.40 11.37 -2.48
CA LEU A 56 -11.80 11.68 -2.74
C LEU A 56 -12.53 10.46 -3.29
N ALA A 57 -13.68 10.14 -2.69
CA ALA A 57 -14.64 9.21 -3.24
C ALA A 57 -15.77 10.01 -3.87
N VAL A 58 -16.04 9.83 -5.15
CA VAL A 58 -17.03 10.62 -5.90
C VAL A 58 -18.14 9.75 -6.44
N TYR A 59 -19.38 10.26 -6.36
CA TYR A 59 -20.50 9.63 -7.02
C TYR A 59 -20.49 9.96 -8.51
N THR A 60 -20.87 8.98 -9.31
CA THR A 60 -21.02 9.11 -10.76
C THR A 60 -22.23 8.33 -11.23
N ASN A 61 -22.53 8.40 -12.52
CA ASN A 61 -23.58 7.58 -13.14
C ASN A 61 -23.07 6.19 -13.58
N ASN A 62 -21.86 5.83 -13.16
CA ASN A 62 -21.29 4.52 -13.48
C ASN A 62 -21.85 3.40 -12.59
N ILE A 63 -21.50 2.17 -12.92
CA ILE A 63 -21.82 0.99 -12.12
C ILE A 63 -21.19 1.16 -10.74
N PRO A 64 -21.92 0.86 -9.64
CA PRO A 64 -21.36 0.93 -8.29
C PRO A 64 -20.08 0.09 -8.15
N SER A 65 -19.04 0.70 -7.65
CA SER A 65 -17.79 0.06 -7.31
C SER A 65 -17.61 -0.07 -5.79
N GLY A 66 -16.78 -1.00 -5.37
CA GLY A 66 -16.63 -1.26 -3.94
C GLY A 66 -15.40 -2.08 -3.62
N ALA A 67 -15.54 -3.00 -2.67
CA ALA A 67 -14.44 -3.78 -2.16
C ALA A 67 -13.91 -4.78 -3.19
N MET A 68 -12.62 -4.67 -3.46
CA MET A 68 -11.85 -5.70 -4.13
C MET A 68 -10.65 -6.06 -3.23
N ARG A 69 -10.16 -7.28 -3.31
CA ARG A 69 -9.01 -7.74 -2.51
C ARG A 69 -7.85 -6.75 -2.61
N GLY A 70 -7.29 -6.36 -1.45
CA GLY A 70 -6.32 -5.27 -1.31
C GLY A 70 -6.96 -3.94 -0.93
N PHE A 71 -8.22 -3.71 -1.29
CA PHE A 71 -9.08 -2.64 -0.78
C PHE A 71 -8.46 -1.25 -0.90
N GLY A 72 -8.00 -0.90 -2.11
CA GLY A 72 -7.36 0.39 -2.40
C GLY A 72 -5.83 0.38 -2.32
N VAL A 73 -5.23 -0.54 -1.57
CA VAL A 73 -3.75 -0.63 -1.45
C VAL A 73 -3.10 -1.00 -2.78
N ASN A 74 -3.71 -1.87 -3.58
CA ASN A 74 -3.18 -2.27 -4.88
C ASN A 74 -2.96 -1.06 -5.80
N GLN A 75 -3.97 -0.18 -5.86
CA GLN A 75 -3.95 0.99 -6.72
C GLN A 75 -2.85 1.96 -6.32
N VAL A 76 -2.74 2.25 -5.02
CA VAL A 76 -1.72 3.20 -4.55
C VAL A 76 -0.33 2.60 -4.57
N THR A 77 -0.17 1.31 -4.33
CA THR A 77 1.12 0.62 -4.50
C THR A 77 1.59 0.71 -5.94
N PHE A 78 0.71 0.42 -6.92
CA PHE A 78 1.06 0.56 -8.33
C PHE A 78 1.50 1.99 -8.67
N GLY A 79 0.72 3.00 -8.23
CA GLY A 79 1.03 4.40 -8.51
C GLY A 79 2.35 4.85 -7.90
N LEU A 80 2.58 4.52 -6.62
CA LEU A 80 3.81 4.88 -5.91
C LEU A 80 5.04 4.19 -6.50
N GLU A 81 4.98 2.88 -6.71
CA GLU A 81 6.10 2.08 -7.21
C GLU A 81 6.51 2.49 -8.62
N SER A 82 5.51 2.82 -9.49
CA SER A 82 5.77 3.37 -10.81
C SER A 82 6.44 4.75 -10.75
N CYS A 83 6.00 5.60 -9.80
CA CYS A 83 6.60 6.91 -9.60
C CYS A 83 8.05 6.80 -9.05
N ILE A 84 8.31 5.82 -8.19
CA ILE A 84 9.68 5.54 -7.68
C ILE A 84 10.57 5.06 -8.82
N ASP A 85 10.09 4.19 -9.70
CA ASP A 85 10.87 3.74 -10.84
C ASP A 85 11.25 4.91 -11.77
N ASP A 86 10.28 5.79 -12.09
CA ASP A 86 10.53 6.98 -12.90
C ASP A 86 11.51 7.95 -12.21
N LEU A 87 11.38 8.12 -10.88
CA LEU A 87 12.32 8.92 -10.09
C LEU A 87 13.74 8.37 -10.15
N CYS A 88 13.90 7.06 -9.94
CA CYS A 88 15.20 6.39 -10.00
C CYS A 88 15.85 6.53 -11.37
N ASP A 89 15.07 6.33 -12.44
CA ASP A 89 15.58 6.47 -13.81
C ASP A 89 16.04 7.89 -14.13
N ARG A 90 15.24 8.89 -13.75
CA ARG A 90 15.60 10.32 -13.96
C ARG A 90 16.80 10.77 -13.14
N ALA A 91 16.95 10.24 -11.92
CA ALA A 91 18.03 10.61 -11.02
C ALA A 91 19.29 9.72 -11.17
N GLY A 92 19.24 8.69 -11.99
CA GLY A 92 20.34 7.72 -12.15
C GLY A 92 20.60 6.89 -10.90
N LEU A 93 19.55 6.60 -10.11
CA LEU A 93 19.61 5.84 -8.87
C LEU A 93 19.33 4.36 -9.12
N ASP A 94 19.98 3.50 -8.36
CA ASP A 94 19.68 2.06 -8.37
C ASP A 94 18.33 1.80 -7.69
N ARG A 95 17.42 1.14 -8.40
CA ARG A 95 16.03 0.90 -7.97
C ARG A 95 15.92 0.01 -6.74
N TRP A 96 16.82 -1.01 -6.62
CA TRP A 96 16.84 -1.89 -5.46
C TRP A 96 17.37 -1.15 -4.24
N LYS A 97 18.52 -0.46 -4.41
CA LYS A 97 19.15 0.29 -3.33
C LYS A 97 18.25 1.42 -2.82
N PHE A 98 17.58 2.14 -3.71
CA PHE A 98 16.62 3.17 -3.33
C PHE A 98 15.53 2.61 -2.41
N ARG A 99 14.93 1.48 -2.78
CA ARG A 99 13.90 0.83 -1.97
C ARG A 99 14.44 0.34 -0.62
N TYR A 100 15.63 -0.24 -0.62
CA TYR A 100 16.27 -0.75 0.58
C TYR A 100 16.60 0.37 1.59
N ASP A 101 17.16 1.47 1.11
CA ASP A 101 17.55 2.61 1.96
C ASP A 101 16.34 3.32 2.58
N ASN A 102 15.23 3.38 1.84
CA ASN A 102 14.01 4.06 2.26
C ASN A 102 12.97 3.15 2.94
N ALA A 103 13.24 1.83 3.00
CA ALA A 103 12.30 0.87 3.56
C ALA A 103 11.94 1.17 5.02
N LEU A 104 10.67 1.02 5.38
CA LEU A 104 10.23 1.04 6.78
C LEU A 104 10.99 0.00 7.59
N THR A 105 11.43 0.42 8.76
CA THR A 105 12.13 -0.41 9.75
C THR A 105 11.42 -0.33 11.09
N ASP A 106 11.77 -1.20 12.02
CA ASP A 106 11.27 -1.11 13.39
C ASP A 106 11.65 0.25 14.00
N GLY A 107 10.72 0.86 14.71
CA GLY A 107 10.78 2.24 15.17
C GLY A 107 10.41 3.29 14.12
N GLY A 108 10.26 2.91 12.86
CA GLY A 108 9.78 3.79 11.80
C GLY A 108 8.28 4.07 11.91
N MET A 109 7.85 5.22 11.38
CA MET A 109 6.46 5.66 11.42
C MET A 109 5.85 5.64 10.03
N THR A 110 4.63 5.12 9.93
CA THR A 110 3.83 5.16 8.70
C THR A 110 3.24 6.55 8.47
N ALA A 111 2.68 6.78 7.28
CA ALA A 111 1.97 8.03 6.94
C ALA A 111 0.82 8.37 7.90
N THR A 112 0.25 7.39 8.57
CA THR A 112 -0.86 7.56 9.54
C THR A 112 -0.41 7.75 10.98
N GLY A 113 0.90 7.84 11.22
CA GLY A 113 1.46 8.03 12.55
C GLY A 113 1.63 6.75 13.38
N GLN A 114 1.39 5.59 12.77
CA GLN A 114 1.64 4.31 13.46
C GLN A 114 3.14 4.03 13.51
N VAL A 115 3.69 3.84 14.69
CA VAL A 115 5.05 3.34 14.88
C VAL A 115 5.06 1.82 14.72
N ILE A 116 5.99 1.32 13.93
CA ILE A 116 6.16 -0.13 13.72
C ILE A 116 6.99 -0.69 14.88
N GLU A 117 6.37 -1.55 15.66
CA GLU A 117 7.01 -2.22 16.80
C GLU A 117 7.18 -3.71 16.50
N GLY A 118 8.33 -4.07 15.98
CA GLY A 118 8.69 -5.43 15.62
C GLY A 118 8.00 -5.94 14.34
N GLY A 119 8.77 -6.50 13.44
CA GLY A 119 8.25 -7.13 12.23
C GLY A 119 8.24 -6.28 10.98
N ALA A 120 8.98 -5.17 10.92
CA ALA A 120 9.22 -4.43 9.69
C ALA A 120 10.10 -5.26 8.73
N GLY A 121 9.50 -6.25 8.07
CA GLY A 121 10.20 -7.22 7.23
C GLY A 121 10.63 -6.72 5.85
N VAL A 122 10.40 -5.46 5.49
CA VAL A 122 10.63 -4.95 4.13
C VAL A 122 12.08 -5.13 3.67
N ARG A 123 13.05 -4.76 4.51
CA ARG A 123 14.47 -4.96 4.18
C ARG A 123 14.84 -6.42 4.05
N ALA A 124 14.29 -7.28 4.91
CA ALA A 124 14.56 -8.72 4.85
C ALA A 124 14.01 -9.34 3.55
N THR A 125 12.82 -8.94 3.10
CA THR A 125 12.26 -9.41 1.83
C THR A 125 13.05 -8.90 0.62
N LEU A 126 13.53 -7.66 0.64
CA LEU A 126 14.40 -7.11 -0.40
C LEU A 126 15.74 -7.85 -0.48
N LEU A 127 16.34 -8.19 0.67
CA LEU A 127 17.58 -8.98 0.72
C LEU A 127 17.35 -10.40 0.20
N ALA A 128 16.22 -11.01 0.52
CA ALA A 128 15.91 -12.37 0.08
C ALA A 128 15.80 -12.53 -1.44
N VAL A 129 15.47 -11.45 -2.17
CA VAL A 129 15.36 -11.48 -3.64
C VAL A 129 16.56 -10.83 -4.34
N LYS A 130 17.56 -10.35 -3.59
CA LYS A 130 18.67 -9.53 -4.13
C LYS A 130 19.49 -10.28 -5.18
N ASP A 131 19.89 -11.49 -4.87
CA ASP A 131 20.73 -12.29 -5.75
C ASP A 131 20.00 -12.63 -7.06
N GLU A 132 18.72 -12.99 -6.96
CA GLU A 132 17.89 -13.26 -8.14
C GLU A 132 17.66 -11.98 -8.98
N TYR A 133 17.43 -10.85 -8.32
CA TYR A 133 17.31 -9.56 -8.98
C TYR A 133 18.57 -9.18 -9.76
N ASP A 134 19.77 -9.40 -9.19
CA ASP A 134 21.04 -9.06 -9.81
C ASP A 134 21.40 -9.97 -10.99
N LEU A 135 20.93 -11.22 -10.98
CA LEU A 135 21.17 -12.18 -12.05
C LEU A 135 20.34 -11.91 -13.31
N GLN A 136 19.21 -11.22 -13.20
CA GLN A 136 18.27 -11.03 -14.30
C GLN A 136 18.53 -9.71 -15.04
N LYS A 137 18.46 -9.77 -16.39
CA LYS A 137 18.61 -8.57 -17.25
C LYS A 137 17.33 -7.77 -17.40
N CYS A 138 16.18 -8.44 -17.33
CA CYS A 138 14.86 -7.84 -17.51
C CYS A 138 14.00 -8.19 -16.31
N VAL A 139 14.17 -7.46 -15.22
CA VAL A 139 13.46 -7.68 -13.96
C VAL A 139 12.88 -6.38 -13.44
N GLY A 140 11.68 -6.44 -12.89
CA GLY A 140 11.07 -5.37 -12.13
C GLY A 140 11.10 -5.68 -10.63
N LEU A 141 11.13 -4.64 -9.81
CA LEU A 141 11.07 -4.75 -8.37
C LEU A 141 10.06 -3.77 -7.81
N ALA A 142 9.21 -4.23 -6.91
CA ALA A 142 8.25 -3.39 -6.20
C ALA A 142 8.08 -3.90 -4.77
N CYS A 143 7.79 -2.98 -3.84
CA CYS A 143 7.47 -3.30 -2.47
C CYS A 143 6.00 -3.04 -2.18
N GLY A 144 5.38 -3.90 -1.37
CA GLY A 144 4.01 -3.71 -0.90
C GLY A 144 3.90 -3.93 0.58
N ILE A 145 3.06 -3.15 1.23
CA ILE A 145 2.66 -3.34 2.61
C ILE A 145 1.15 -3.26 2.71
N LYS A 146 0.56 -4.11 3.53
CA LYS A 146 -0.87 -4.09 3.81
C LYS A 146 -1.05 -4.39 5.30
N ASN A 147 -1.83 -3.54 5.98
CA ASN A 147 -2.21 -3.84 7.35
C ASN A 147 -3.04 -5.13 7.42
N THR A 148 -2.89 -5.87 8.49
CA THR A 148 -3.82 -6.93 8.88
C THR A 148 -5.01 -6.32 9.62
N GLY A 149 -6.17 -6.98 9.51
CA GLY A 149 -7.40 -6.52 10.13
C GLY A 149 -8.11 -5.37 9.40
N ILE A 150 -9.28 -5.01 9.91
CA ILE A 150 -10.12 -3.96 9.35
C ILE A 150 -9.50 -2.57 9.58
N GLY A 151 -8.81 -2.37 10.67
CA GLY A 151 -8.22 -1.10 11.08
C GLY A 151 -9.21 -0.15 11.76
N ASN A 152 -8.76 1.06 12.08
CA ASN A 152 -9.56 2.10 12.75
C ASN A 152 -10.21 1.65 14.08
N GLY A 153 -9.53 0.77 14.83
CA GLY A 153 -10.03 0.25 16.10
C GLY A 153 -11.21 -0.72 15.98
N MET A 154 -11.61 -1.10 14.78
CA MET A 154 -12.68 -2.07 14.57
C MET A 154 -12.15 -3.49 14.75
N PRO A 155 -12.76 -4.31 15.64
CA PRO A 155 -12.40 -5.70 15.78
C PRO A 155 -12.78 -6.47 14.52
N GLU A 156 -11.92 -7.39 14.10
CA GLU A 156 -12.19 -8.34 13.03
C GLU A 156 -12.57 -9.66 13.66
N GLU A 157 -13.87 -9.94 13.71
CA GLU A 157 -14.42 -11.15 14.29
C GLU A 157 -15.16 -11.99 13.26
N SER A 158 -14.94 -13.28 13.29
CA SER A 158 -15.75 -14.24 12.56
C SER A 158 -16.47 -15.15 13.56
N ARG A 159 -17.75 -15.42 13.32
CA ARG A 159 -18.53 -16.34 14.12
C ARG A 159 -19.12 -17.42 13.21
N VAL A 160 -18.88 -18.66 13.55
CA VAL A 160 -19.42 -19.82 12.85
C VAL A 160 -20.23 -20.64 13.81
N ARG A 161 -21.45 -21.01 13.42
CA ARG A 161 -22.27 -22.00 14.12
C ARG A 161 -22.43 -23.19 13.21
N VAL A 162 -22.02 -24.35 13.67
CA VAL A 162 -22.20 -25.60 12.99
C VAL A 162 -23.15 -26.48 13.83
N THR A 163 -24.22 -26.94 13.24
CA THR A 163 -25.18 -27.81 13.91
C THR A 163 -25.25 -29.14 13.17
N ILE A 164 -25.02 -30.23 13.88
CA ILE A 164 -25.24 -31.60 13.37
C ILE A 164 -26.69 -31.94 13.62
N ALA A 165 -27.48 -31.97 12.57
CA ALA A 165 -28.92 -32.26 12.67
C ALA A 165 -29.22 -33.78 12.62
N SER A 166 -28.39 -34.55 11.88
CA SER A 166 -28.42 -36.01 11.82
C SER A 166 -27.03 -36.51 11.36
N SER A 167 -26.86 -37.84 11.27
CA SER A 167 -25.56 -38.42 10.84
C SER A 167 -25.09 -38.01 9.44
N ASP A 168 -26.00 -37.50 8.63
CA ASP A 168 -25.83 -37.16 7.22
C ASP A 168 -26.14 -35.67 6.90
N LYS A 169 -26.49 -34.87 7.92
CA LYS A 169 -26.90 -33.48 7.72
C LYS A 169 -26.23 -32.54 8.70
N VAL A 170 -25.43 -31.63 8.15
CA VAL A 170 -24.83 -30.48 8.84
C VAL A 170 -25.50 -29.20 8.35
N ILE A 171 -25.81 -28.28 9.27
CA ILE A 171 -26.44 -26.98 8.98
C ILE A 171 -25.50 -25.86 9.48
#